data_fde55b039870b5d07e255e909838f5fb
#
_entry.id   fde55b039870b5d07e255e909838f5fb
#
_cell.length_a   1.000
_cell.length_b   1.000
_cell.length_c   1.000
_cell.angle_alpha   90.00
_cell.angle_beta   90.00
_cell.angle_gamma   90.00
#
_symmetry.space_group_name_H-M   'P 1'
#
loop_
_entity.id
_entity.type
_entity.pdbx_description
1 polymer ?
#
loop_
_entity_poly.entity_id
_entity_poly.type
_entity_poly.pdbx_seq_one_letter_code
_entity_poly.pdbx_strand_id
1 'polypeptide(L)'
;ASGGKMMNRIVIFRRQYAQEMGLVIPSIRLRDSAALNTNQYRIKIRGEEIARGEILVDYYLALEPSEPSGEIDGIETIEPAYGIPSKWILPENKEMAEIYGYTVIDPLSVMVTHLSETVRRHAYELLSRQETVQLAESLKKTAPELAEDSIPGTVSYLSLIHI
;
A
#
# COMPACT_ATOMS: atom_id res chain seq x y z
N ALA A 1 9.32 15.67 4.71
CA ALA A 1 9.19 14.95 6.00
C ALA A 1 8.27 13.71 5.93
N SER A 2 7.17 13.76 5.16
CA SER A 2 6.22 12.64 5.09
C SER A 2 6.73 11.46 4.23
N GLY A 3 7.56 11.71 3.26
CA GLY A 3 8.17 10.65 2.44
C GLY A 3 9.05 9.70 3.25
N GLY A 4 9.74 10.21 4.28
CA GLY A 4 10.55 9.38 5.16
C GLY A 4 9.71 8.41 6.01
N LYS A 5 8.56 8.85 6.48
CA LYS A 5 7.63 7.99 7.23
C LYS A 5 7.06 6.89 6.35
N MET A 6 6.70 7.20 5.12
CA MET A 6 6.21 6.23 4.15
C MET A 6 7.29 5.20 3.82
N MET A 7 8.52 5.63 3.56
CA MET A 7 9.64 4.73 3.28
C MET A 7 9.92 3.78 4.44
N ASN A 8 9.88 4.27 5.68
CA ASN A 8 10.06 3.41 6.85
C ASN A 8 8.97 2.33 6.94
N ARG A 9 7.72 2.67 6.67
CA ARG A 9 6.62 1.70 6.64
C ARG A 9 6.78 0.67 5.52
N ILE A 10 7.25 1.10 4.36
CA ILE A 10 7.54 0.21 3.24
C ILE A 10 8.66 -0.78 3.60
N VAL A 11 9.71 -0.33 4.27
CA VAL A 11 10.80 -1.21 4.73
C VAL A 11 10.27 -2.26 5.71
N ILE A 12 9.46 -1.84 6.67
CA ILE A 12 8.83 -2.76 7.64
C ILE A 12 7.92 -3.76 6.92
N PHE A 13 7.08 -3.28 6.02
CA PHE A 13 6.20 -4.12 5.22
C PHE A 13 6.97 -5.17 4.42
N ARG A 14 8.03 -4.78 3.71
CA ARG A 14 8.84 -5.72 2.93
C ARG A 14 9.47 -6.81 3.80
N ARG A 15 9.92 -6.45 4.98
CA ARG A 15 10.49 -7.41 5.95
C ARG A 15 9.44 -8.39 6.46
N GLN A 16 8.27 -7.88 6.86
CA GLN A 16 7.17 -8.72 7.32
C GLN A 16 6.69 -9.66 6.23
N TYR A 17 6.53 -9.15 5.03
CA TYR A 17 6.10 -9.95 3.88
C TYR A 17 7.09 -11.09 3.57
N ALA A 18 8.39 -10.80 3.60
CA ALA A 18 9.43 -11.82 3.42
C ALA A 18 9.38 -12.91 4.49
N GLN A 19 9.10 -12.54 5.74
CA GLN A 19 8.96 -13.48 6.86
C GLN A 19 7.71 -14.33 6.76
N GLU A 20 6.59 -13.74 6.40
CA GLU A 20 5.29 -14.42 6.35
C GLU A 20 5.13 -15.30 5.12
N MET A 21 5.55 -14.81 3.97
CA MET A 21 5.33 -15.45 2.68
C MET A 21 6.56 -16.17 2.13
N GLY A 22 7.72 -15.97 2.74
CA GLY A 22 8.97 -16.51 2.22
C GLY A 22 9.42 -15.89 0.89
N LEU A 23 8.83 -14.77 0.50
CA LEU A 23 9.09 -14.08 -0.75
C LEU A 23 9.77 -12.74 -0.51
N VAL A 24 10.80 -12.44 -1.27
CA VAL A 24 11.46 -11.14 -1.23
C VAL A 24 10.79 -10.23 -2.24
N ILE A 25 10.11 -9.20 -1.74
CA ILE A 25 9.57 -8.14 -2.60
C ILE A 25 10.75 -7.29 -3.09
N PRO A 26 10.83 -7.03 -4.39
CA PRO A 26 11.84 -6.13 -4.95
C PRO A 26 11.76 -4.72 -4.35
N SER A 27 12.75 -3.91 -4.64
CA SER A 27 12.79 -2.53 -4.15
C SER A 27 11.57 -1.73 -4.61
N ILE A 28 10.99 -0.99 -3.68
CA ILE A 28 9.87 -0.10 -3.95
C ILE A 28 10.42 1.33 -4.02
N ARG A 29 10.06 2.05 -5.06
CA ARG A 29 10.50 3.43 -5.28
C ARG A 29 9.31 4.37 -5.26
N LEU A 30 9.47 5.51 -4.58
CA LEU A 30 8.48 6.57 -4.50
C LEU A 30 8.82 7.69 -5.48
N ARG A 31 7.85 8.11 -6.27
CA ARG A 31 8.04 9.17 -7.28
C ARG A 31 6.83 10.09 -7.35
N ASP A 32 7.08 11.37 -7.35
CA ASP A 32 6.04 12.36 -7.61
C ASP A 32 5.66 12.37 -9.08
N SER A 33 4.38 12.57 -9.36
CA SER A 33 3.86 12.67 -10.71
C SER A 33 2.87 13.81 -10.84
N ALA A 34 3.17 14.76 -11.69
CA ALA A 34 2.28 15.88 -12.03
C ALA A 34 1.01 15.43 -12.78
N ALA A 35 0.95 14.19 -13.23
CA ALA A 35 -0.21 13.64 -13.94
C ALA A 35 -1.34 13.19 -13.00
N LEU A 36 -1.14 13.26 -11.70
CA LEU A 36 -2.11 12.85 -10.69
C LEU A 36 -2.61 14.03 -9.88
N ASN A 37 -3.85 13.95 -9.43
CA ASN A 37 -4.40 14.93 -8.49
C ASN A 37 -3.70 14.83 -7.14
N THR A 38 -3.78 15.87 -6.34
CA THR A 38 -3.04 16.04 -5.08
C THR A 38 -3.19 14.87 -4.10
N ASN A 39 -4.36 14.24 -4.09
CA ASN A 39 -4.68 13.16 -3.14
C ASN A 39 -4.62 11.76 -3.75
N GLN A 40 -4.27 11.67 -5.02
CA GLN A 40 -4.24 10.39 -5.72
C GLN A 40 -2.87 9.73 -5.66
N TYR A 41 -2.88 8.40 -5.65
CA TYR A 41 -1.69 7.58 -5.84
C TYR A 41 -1.97 6.44 -6.82
N ARG A 42 -0.92 5.92 -7.41
CA ARG A 42 -0.95 4.73 -8.27
C ARG A 42 0.06 3.72 -7.79
N ILE A 43 -0.28 2.46 -7.94
CA ILE A 43 0.62 1.35 -7.72
C ILE A 43 0.95 0.74 -9.07
N LYS A 44 2.24 0.73 -9.41
CA LYS A 44 2.71 0.12 -10.66
C LYS A 44 3.62 -1.06 -10.36
N ILE A 45 3.44 -2.11 -11.13
CA ILE A 45 4.32 -3.27 -11.15
C ILE A 45 4.91 -3.36 -12.56
N ARG A 46 6.24 -3.29 -12.67
CA ARG A 46 6.96 -3.33 -13.95
C ARG A 46 6.49 -2.26 -14.95
N GLY A 47 6.21 -1.08 -14.45
CA GLY A 47 5.73 0.03 -15.28
C GLY A 47 4.26 0.01 -15.64
N GLU A 48 3.53 -1.05 -15.31
CA GLU A 48 2.10 -1.19 -15.56
C GLU A 48 1.31 -0.77 -14.32
N GLU A 49 0.30 0.09 -14.50
CA GLU A 49 -0.60 0.48 -13.43
C GLU A 49 -1.52 -0.67 -13.05
N ILE A 50 -1.37 -1.16 -11.82
CA ILE A 50 -2.16 -2.28 -11.30
C ILE A 50 -3.29 -1.80 -10.39
N ALA A 51 -3.05 -0.74 -9.64
CA ALA A 51 -4.02 -0.17 -8.73
C ALA A 51 -3.84 1.33 -8.59
N ARG A 52 -4.89 1.98 -8.13
CA ARG A 52 -4.89 3.39 -7.77
C ARG A 52 -5.77 3.61 -6.56
N GLY A 53 -5.56 4.71 -5.87
CA GLY A 53 -6.36 5.09 -4.74
C GLY A 53 -6.25 6.57 -4.47
N GLU A 54 -6.98 7.00 -3.46
CA GLU A 54 -7.00 8.37 -2.99
C GLU A 54 -6.93 8.37 -1.47
N ILE A 55 -6.14 9.27 -0.91
CA ILE A 55 -6.05 9.48 0.54
C ILE A 55 -6.21 10.96 0.86
N LEU A 56 -6.83 11.25 2.00
CA LEU A 56 -6.92 12.58 2.58
C LEU A 56 -5.96 12.69 3.76
N VAL A 57 -4.86 13.41 3.54
CA VAL A 57 -3.71 13.42 4.48
C VAL A 57 -4.05 13.96 5.87
N ASP A 58 -4.98 14.91 5.95
CA ASP A 58 -5.38 15.55 7.21
C ASP A 58 -6.59 14.87 7.88
N TYR A 59 -7.01 13.72 7.37
CA TYR A 59 -8.15 12.95 7.84
C TYR A 59 -7.71 11.58 8.36
N TYR A 60 -8.65 10.88 9.00
CA TYR A 60 -8.54 9.47 9.30
C TYR A 60 -9.58 8.69 8.51
N LEU A 61 -9.28 7.46 8.17
CA LEU A 61 -10.25 6.56 7.56
C LEU A 61 -10.92 5.73 8.66
N ALA A 62 -12.24 5.86 8.78
CA ALA A 62 -13.06 5.07 9.68
C ALA A 62 -13.73 3.94 8.91
N LEU A 63 -13.32 2.71 9.17
CA LEU A 63 -13.91 1.50 8.59
C LEU A 63 -15.23 1.20 9.29
N GLU A 64 -16.30 1.05 8.52
CA GLU A 64 -17.62 0.81 9.05
C GLU A 64 -17.75 -0.63 9.58
N PRO A 65 -18.17 -0.83 10.84
CA PRO A 65 -18.46 -2.15 11.36
C PRO A 65 -19.79 -2.68 10.81
N SER A 66 -20.04 -3.98 10.99
CA SER A 66 -21.29 -4.59 10.57
C SER A 66 -22.51 -3.98 11.29
N GLU A 67 -22.34 -3.61 12.54
CA GLU A 67 -23.37 -2.99 13.38
C GLU A 67 -22.78 -1.81 14.16
N PRO A 68 -22.77 -0.61 13.57
CA PRO A 68 -22.28 0.57 14.28
C PRO A 68 -23.25 0.97 15.40
N SER A 69 -22.68 1.38 16.53
CA SER A 69 -23.46 1.90 17.67
C SER A 69 -23.97 3.33 17.46
N GLY A 70 -23.54 4.01 16.42
CA GLY A 70 -23.93 5.36 16.07
C GLY A 70 -23.35 5.76 14.72
N GLU A 71 -23.81 6.89 14.21
CA GLU A 71 -23.27 7.47 12.96
C GLU A 71 -22.20 8.50 13.27
N ILE A 72 -21.21 8.53 12.41
CA ILE A 72 -20.16 9.54 12.43
C ILE A 72 -20.18 10.35 11.13
N ASP A 73 -20.01 11.66 11.23
CA ASP A 73 -19.93 12.50 10.06
C ASP A 73 -18.59 12.33 9.34
N GLY A 74 -18.67 12.23 8.03
CA GLY A 74 -17.47 12.09 7.22
C GLY A 74 -17.78 12.00 5.73
N ILE A 75 -16.74 11.94 4.94
CA ILE A 75 -16.82 11.78 3.49
C ILE A 75 -16.88 10.28 3.19
N GLU A 76 -17.99 9.83 2.63
CA GLU A 76 -18.19 8.43 2.27
C GLU A 76 -17.17 7.99 1.21
N THR A 77 -16.60 6.83 1.44
CA THR A 77 -15.64 6.19 0.54
C THR A 77 -15.63 4.68 0.73
N ILE A 78 -14.77 4.02 -0.02
CA ILE A 78 -14.53 2.59 0.10
C ILE A 78 -13.05 2.38 0.37
N GLU A 79 -12.73 1.59 1.39
CA GLU A 79 -11.35 1.20 1.68
C GLU A 79 -10.81 0.37 0.51
N PRO A 80 -9.65 0.76 -0.08
CA PRO A 80 -9.23 0.23 -1.38
C PRO A 80 -8.67 -1.19 -1.36
N ALA A 81 -8.15 -1.67 -0.23
CA ALA A 81 -7.56 -3.00 -0.15
C ALA A 81 -8.62 -4.11 -0.12
N TYR A 82 -9.67 -3.92 0.68
CA TYR A 82 -10.68 -4.94 0.97
C TYR A 82 -12.10 -4.57 0.55
N GLY A 83 -12.31 -3.35 0.04
CA GLY A 83 -13.62 -2.88 -0.39
C GLY A 83 -14.61 -2.62 0.76
N ILE A 84 -14.13 -2.30 1.94
CA ILE A 84 -14.96 -2.05 3.11
C ILE A 84 -15.56 -0.65 3.03
N PRO A 85 -16.88 -0.48 3.21
CA PRO A 85 -17.50 0.85 3.34
C PRO A 85 -16.84 1.64 4.47
N SER A 86 -16.48 2.88 4.21
CA SER A 86 -15.66 3.68 5.12
C SER A 86 -15.99 5.15 4.98
N LYS A 87 -15.51 5.96 5.91
CA LYS A 87 -15.64 7.42 5.86
C LYS A 87 -14.31 8.07 6.20
N TRP A 88 -13.95 9.10 5.45
CA TRP A 88 -12.89 10.01 5.85
C TRP A 88 -13.43 10.96 6.90
N ILE A 89 -12.89 10.91 8.11
CA ILE A 89 -13.33 11.69 9.26
C ILE A 89 -12.25 12.68 9.71
N LEU A 90 -12.68 13.77 10.33
CA LEU A 90 -11.76 14.71 10.95
C LEU A 90 -11.08 14.07 12.18
N PRO A 91 -9.84 14.46 12.50
CA PRO A 91 -9.12 13.92 13.66
C PRO A 91 -9.86 14.09 14.98
N GLU A 92 -10.62 15.16 15.14
CA GLU A 92 -11.46 15.43 16.33
C GLU A 92 -12.58 14.40 16.53
N ASN A 93 -13.02 13.73 15.48
CA ASN A 93 -14.06 12.71 15.52
C ASN A 93 -13.54 11.28 15.73
N LYS A 94 -12.22 11.11 15.83
CA LYS A 94 -11.58 9.81 15.95
C LYS A 94 -12.09 9.00 17.15
N GLU A 95 -12.07 9.61 18.34
CA GLU A 95 -12.49 8.94 19.56
C GLU A 95 -13.95 8.52 19.52
N MET A 96 -14.82 9.39 19.00
CA MET A 96 -16.23 9.09 18.86
C MET A 96 -16.48 7.94 17.87
N ALA A 97 -15.76 7.92 16.76
CA ALA A 97 -15.84 6.83 15.80
C ALA A 97 -15.42 5.49 16.42
N GLU A 98 -14.35 5.48 17.20
CA GLU A 98 -13.88 4.29 17.91
C GLU A 98 -14.92 3.79 18.92
N ILE A 99 -15.59 4.71 19.65
CA ILE A 99 -16.67 4.39 20.57
C ILE A 99 -17.85 3.74 19.84
N TYR A 100 -18.18 4.19 18.65
CA TYR A 100 -19.25 3.62 17.81
C TYR A 100 -18.88 2.30 17.12
N GLY A 101 -17.66 1.83 17.32
CA GLY A 101 -17.18 0.56 16.80
C GLY A 101 -16.47 0.64 15.45
N TYR A 102 -16.22 1.84 14.92
CA TYR A 102 -15.42 2.02 13.72
C TYR A 102 -13.95 1.69 13.99
N THR A 103 -13.30 1.08 13.02
CA THR A 103 -11.85 0.94 13.05
C THR A 103 -11.23 2.14 12.35
N VAL A 104 -10.45 2.94 13.10
CA VAL A 104 -9.87 4.19 12.59
C VAL A 104 -8.41 3.98 12.26
N ILE A 105 -8.05 4.27 11.02
CA ILE A 105 -6.69 4.12 10.49
C ILE A 105 -6.18 5.42 9.86
N ASP A 106 -4.88 5.63 9.92
CA ASP A 106 -4.25 6.80 9.32
C ASP A 106 -4.07 6.64 7.80
N PRO A 107 -3.96 7.75 7.04
CA PRO A 107 -3.87 7.69 5.58
C PRO A 107 -2.68 6.88 5.06
N LEU A 108 -1.52 6.97 5.69
CA LEU A 108 -0.35 6.19 5.28
C LEU A 108 -0.57 4.69 5.46
N SER A 109 -1.24 4.29 6.54
CA SER A 109 -1.62 2.89 6.75
C SER A 109 -2.57 2.39 5.68
N VAL A 110 -3.50 3.22 5.21
CA VAL A 110 -4.38 2.89 4.08
C VAL A 110 -3.57 2.60 2.83
N MET A 111 -2.61 3.45 2.49
CA MET A 111 -1.74 3.24 1.33
C MET A 111 -0.91 1.96 1.45
N VAL A 112 -0.27 1.75 2.60
CA VAL A 112 0.59 0.57 2.84
C VAL A 112 -0.23 -0.72 2.80
N THR A 113 -1.42 -0.73 3.37
CA THR A 113 -2.34 -1.87 3.31
C THR A 113 -2.77 -2.17 1.88
N HIS A 114 -3.08 -1.14 1.11
CA HIS A 114 -3.42 -1.28 -0.31
C HIS A 114 -2.24 -1.82 -1.12
N LEU A 115 -1.05 -1.30 -0.89
CA LEU A 115 0.18 -1.82 -1.49
C LEU A 115 0.41 -3.30 -1.13
N SER A 116 0.29 -3.64 0.14
CA SER A 116 0.44 -5.01 0.63
C SER A 116 -0.52 -5.98 -0.04
N GLU A 117 -1.79 -5.62 -0.12
CA GLU A 117 -2.80 -6.46 -0.74
C GLU A 117 -2.63 -6.54 -2.26
N THR A 118 -2.23 -5.47 -2.91
CA THR A 118 -1.91 -5.46 -4.34
C THR A 118 -0.75 -6.40 -4.65
N VAL A 119 0.32 -6.35 -3.87
CA VAL A 119 1.46 -7.25 -4.00
C VAL A 119 1.03 -8.71 -3.78
N ARG A 120 0.24 -8.97 -2.76
CA ARG A 120 -0.25 -10.32 -2.46
C ARG A 120 -1.07 -10.90 -3.62
N ARG A 121 -1.97 -10.13 -4.19
CA ARG A 121 -2.81 -10.56 -5.33
C ARG A 121 -1.99 -10.82 -6.59
N HIS A 122 -0.89 -10.09 -6.78
CA HIS A 122 -0.02 -10.21 -7.94
C HIS A 122 1.25 -11.03 -7.67
N ALA A 123 1.38 -11.62 -6.48
CA ALA A 123 2.56 -12.42 -6.11
C ALA A 123 2.79 -13.59 -7.08
N TYR A 124 1.73 -14.23 -7.53
CA TYR A 124 1.82 -15.32 -8.52
C TYR A 124 2.37 -14.85 -9.86
N GLU A 125 1.99 -13.68 -10.33
CA GLU A 125 2.54 -13.10 -11.55
C GLU A 125 4.00 -12.72 -11.40
N LEU A 126 4.37 -12.16 -10.25
CA LEU A 126 5.75 -11.84 -9.92
C LEU A 126 6.62 -13.08 -9.84
N LEU A 127 6.10 -14.17 -9.28
CA LEU A 127 6.80 -15.45 -9.19
C LEU A 127 6.90 -16.17 -10.54
N SER A 128 5.82 -16.29 -11.27
CA SER A 128 5.77 -17.10 -12.50
C SER A 128 6.70 -16.60 -13.60
N ARG A 129 6.92 -15.28 -13.67
CA ARG A 129 7.87 -14.69 -14.63
C ARG A 129 9.31 -14.75 -14.17
N GLN A 130 9.53 -14.79 -12.87
CA GLN A 130 10.87 -14.87 -12.28
C GLN A 130 11.36 -16.31 -12.14
N GLU A 131 10.48 -17.26 -11.95
CA GLU A 131 10.86 -18.68 -11.76
C GLU A 131 11.62 -19.29 -12.92
N THR A 132 11.21 -18.99 -14.14
CA THR A 132 11.86 -19.58 -15.32
C THR A 132 13.23 -18.99 -15.63
N VAL A 133 13.44 -17.72 -15.30
CA VAL A 133 14.70 -17.02 -15.61
C VAL A 133 15.63 -16.92 -14.41
N GLN A 134 15.06 -16.77 -13.22
CA GLN A 134 15.86 -16.46 -12.02
C GLN A 134 16.20 -17.67 -11.16
N LEU A 135 15.45 -18.76 -11.25
CA LEU A 135 15.88 -20.01 -10.58
C LEU A 135 17.21 -20.51 -11.14
N ALA A 136 17.42 -20.36 -12.45
CA ALA A 136 18.68 -20.68 -13.07
C ALA A 136 19.79 -19.66 -12.75
N GLU A 137 19.44 -18.38 -12.56
CA GLU A 137 20.38 -17.33 -12.19
C GLU A 137 20.62 -17.19 -10.69
N SER A 138 19.64 -17.48 -9.84
CA SER A 138 19.77 -17.42 -8.40
C SER A 138 20.66 -18.52 -7.83
N LEU A 139 20.81 -19.63 -8.55
CA LEU A 139 21.83 -20.64 -8.24
C LEU A 139 23.25 -20.13 -8.49
N LYS A 140 23.40 -19.01 -9.19
CA LYS A 140 24.69 -18.39 -9.56
C LYS A 140 24.97 -17.04 -8.88
N LYS A 141 23.96 -16.41 -8.26
CA LYS A 141 24.08 -15.09 -7.62
C LYS A 141 23.54 -15.10 -6.21
N THR A 142 24.11 -14.23 -5.37
CA THR A 142 23.62 -14.03 -4.00
C THR A 142 22.26 -13.33 -3.98
N ALA A 143 21.37 -13.77 -3.11
CA ALA A 143 20.01 -13.27 -2.97
C ALA A 143 19.85 -11.73 -2.82
N PRO A 144 20.77 -10.98 -2.16
CA PRO A 144 20.67 -9.52 -2.07
C PRO A 144 20.76 -8.76 -3.39
N GLU A 145 21.53 -9.26 -4.35
CA GLU A 145 21.65 -8.63 -5.67
C GLU A 145 20.38 -8.74 -6.50
N LEU A 146 19.66 -9.84 -6.36
CA LEU A 146 18.39 -10.07 -7.05
C LEU A 146 17.26 -9.18 -6.52
N ALA A 147 17.27 -8.87 -5.22
CA ALA A 147 16.25 -8.05 -4.57
C ALA A 147 16.32 -6.58 -4.97
N GLU A 148 17.50 -6.07 -5.35
CA GLU A 148 17.70 -4.67 -5.73
C GLU A 148 17.40 -4.39 -7.20
N ASP A 149 17.68 -5.33 -8.09
CA ASP A 149 17.64 -5.12 -9.54
C ASP A 149 16.43 -5.70 -10.25
N SER A 150 15.63 -6.55 -9.60
CA SER A 150 14.62 -7.35 -10.27
C SER A 150 13.40 -6.57 -10.74
N ILE A 151 13.04 -5.45 -10.11
CA ILE A 151 11.94 -4.58 -10.55
C ILE A 151 12.35 -3.13 -10.45
N PRO A 152 12.75 -2.51 -11.56
CA PRO A 152 12.91 -1.08 -11.59
C PRO A 152 11.55 -0.41 -11.48
N GLY A 153 11.34 0.28 -10.42
CA GLY A 153 10.11 1.01 -10.23
C GLY A 153 10.36 2.20 -9.34
N THR A 154 9.67 3.27 -9.61
CA THR A 154 9.77 4.51 -8.84
C THR A 154 8.45 4.79 -8.18
N VAL A 155 8.46 5.17 -6.93
CA VAL A 155 7.28 5.31 -6.11
C VAL A 155 7.16 6.74 -5.64
N SER A 156 5.98 7.33 -5.78
CA SER A 156 5.67 8.64 -5.24
C SER A 156 4.79 8.53 -4.01
N TYR A 157 5.10 9.36 -3.03
CA TYR A 157 4.39 9.46 -1.77
C TYR A 157 2.88 9.73 -1.90
N LEU A 158 2.47 10.59 -2.83
CA LEU A 158 1.06 10.97 -3.04
C LEU A 158 0.48 10.48 -4.36
N SER A 159 1.29 9.96 -5.23
CA SER A 159 0.90 9.83 -6.61
C SER A 159 1.18 8.46 -7.20
N LEU A 160 2.30 7.83 -6.90
CA LEU A 160 2.77 6.68 -7.63
C LEU A 160 3.56 5.71 -6.75
N ILE A 161 3.16 4.45 -6.73
CA ILE A 161 3.90 3.35 -6.12
C ILE A 161 4.29 2.36 -7.22
N HIS A 162 5.60 2.12 -7.37
CA HIS A 162 6.15 1.11 -8.27
C HIS A 162 6.77 -0.03 -7.48
N ILE A 163 6.55 -1.21 -7.95
CA ILE A 163 7.17 -2.42 -7.46
C ILE A 163 8.04 -3.04 -8.56
#